data_1ad96b71c560b083076258b82cfc28c4
#
_entry.id   1ad96b71c560b083076258b82cfc28c4
#
_cell.length_a   1.000
_cell.length_b   1.000
_cell.length_c   1.000
_cell.angle_alpha   90.00
_cell.angle_beta   90.00
_cell.angle_gamma   90.00
#
_symmetry.space_group_name_H-M   'P 1'
#
loop_
_entity.id
_entity.type
_entity.pdbx_description
1 polymer ?
#
loop_
_entity_poly.entity_id
_entity_poly.type
_entity_poly.pdbx_seq_one_letter_code
_entity_poly.pdbx_strand_id
1 'polypeptide(L)'
;MAKLFYLSGLTAALLLAGCQAVNTTSGGAVGVERKQYMFSMLSTGELNQMYAQSYQQTLSEAQQKGVLDKNSSDARRVDAIAKRLIAQTPAFRPDAAQWAWEANVIDSDELNANCGPGGKIIVYSGLIDKLKLTDDELAAVMGHEIAHALREHSREAMSKAYGVQMANQIGSVLGVGQAGLGMANAGVEYLMTLPNSRSNENEADLIGLELSARAGYDPNAAITLWQKMEQAGGGAPPEFMSTHPSSSSRMSSLKAAIPKVMPLYQQAKGQR
;
A
#
# COMPACT_ATOMS: atom_id res chain seq x y z
N MET A 1 13.96 40.95 23.00
CA MET A 1 13.65 39.60 23.49
C MET A 1 12.17 39.21 23.29
N ALA A 2 11.18 40.07 23.52
CA ALA A 2 9.75 39.72 23.29
C ALA A 2 9.37 39.31 21.86
N LYS A 3 9.92 39.95 20.81
CA LYS A 3 9.62 39.60 19.40
C LYS A 3 10.10 38.20 18.99
N LEU A 4 11.14 37.65 19.62
CA LEU A 4 11.65 36.32 19.33
C LEU A 4 10.71 35.24 19.90
N PHE A 5 10.10 35.51 21.06
CA PHE A 5 9.14 34.57 21.68
C PHE A 5 7.81 34.49 20.92
N TYR A 6 7.36 35.59 20.28
CA TYR A 6 6.14 35.56 19.45
C TYR A 6 6.35 34.78 18.14
N LEU A 7 7.53 34.88 17.52
CA LEU A 7 7.83 34.14 16.30
C LEU A 7 7.91 32.63 16.57
N SER A 8 8.56 32.21 17.66
CA SER A 8 8.65 30.79 18.03
C SER A 8 7.31 30.17 18.42
N GLY A 9 6.42 30.93 19.06
CA GLY A 9 5.05 30.49 19.38
C GLY A 9 4.18 30.31 18.13
N LEU A 10 4.30 31.19 17.14
CA LEU A 10 3.53 31.11 15.88
C LEU A 10 4.00 29.95 15.00
N THR A 11 5.31 29.67 14.98
CA THR A 11 5.88 28.55 14.19
C THR A 11 5.50 27.20 14.81
N ALA A 12 5.50 27.09 16.13
CA ALA A 12 5.07 25.87 16.83
C ALA A 12 3.56 25.61 16.65
N ALA A 13 2.73 26.64 16.62
CA ALA A 13 1.28 26.54 16.38
C ALA A 13 0.97 26.13 14.94
N LEU A 14 1.74 26.57 13.94
CA LEU A 14 1.61 26.16 12.53
C LEU A 14 2.02 24.70 12.32
N LEU A 15 3.01 24.19 13.07
CA LEU A 15 3.41 22.78 13.00
C LEU A 15 2.37 21.84 13.61
N LEU A 16 1.68 22.26 14.66
CA LEU A 16 0.60 21.49 15.28
C LEU A 16 -0.70 21.51 14.45
N ALA A 17 -0.95 22.58 13.68
CA ALA A 17 -2.11 22.70 12.79
C ALA A 17 -1.95 21.87 11.48
N GLY A 18 -0.74 21.44 11.15
CA GLY A 18 -0.46 20.73 9.90
C GLY A 18 -0.76 19.23 9.93
N CYS A 19 -0.73 18.59 11.11
CA CYS A 19 -0.95 17.15 11.25
C CYS A 19 -2.38 16.87 11.71
N GLN A 20 -3.16 16.21 10.88
CA GLN A 20 -4.55 15.82 11.21
C GLN A 20 -4.64 14.31 11.45
N ALA A 21 -5.43 13.94 12.47
CA ALA A 21 -5.83 12.56 12.68
C ALA A 21 -6.95 12.22 11.69
N VAL A 22 -6.71 11.30 10.79
CA VAL A 22 -7.66 10.88 9.74
C VAL A 22 -7.96 9.40 9.88
N ASN A 23 -9.16 9.02 9.49
CA ASN A 23 -9.52 7.63 9.23
C ASN A 23 -9.95 7.53 7.78
N THR A 24 -9.14 6.89 6.93
CA THR A 24 -9.36 6.83 5.48
C THR A 24 -10.29 5.71 5.07
N THR A 25 -10.55 4.74 5.96
CA THR A 25 -11.41 3.59 5.68
C THR A 25 -12.33 3.31 6.86
N SER A 26 -13.46 2.62 6.60
CA SER A 26 -14.21 1.94 7.66
C SER A 26 -13.40 0.75 8.20
N GLY A 27 -13.70 0.30 9.42
CA GLY A 27 -12.99 -0.80 10.08
C GLY A 27 -13.26 -2.18 9.46
N GLY A 28 -14.33 -2.33 8.68
CA GLY A 28 -14.76 -3.63 8.16
C GLY A 28 -15.12 -4.64 9.25
N ALA A 29 -15.32 -5.89 8.87
CA ALA A 29 -15.52 -7.02 9.79
C ALA A 29 -14.24 -7.37 10.56
N VAL A 30 -13.08 -7.01 10.03
CA VAL A 30 -11.76 -7.22 10.65
C VAL A 30 -11.44 -6.21 11.76
N GLY A 31 -12.13 -5.06 11.81
CA GLY A 31 -12.04 -4.09 12.90
C GLY A 31 -10.79 -3.20 12.86
N VAL A 32 -10.36 -2.74 11.68
CA VAL A 32 -9.22 -1.81 11.55
C VAL A 32 -9.68 -0.38 11.84
N GLU A 33 -9.35 0.14 13.01
CA GLU A 33 -9.83 1.46 13.50
C GLU A 33 -8.70 2.45 13.85
N ARG A 34 -7.43 2.12 13.54
CA ARG A 34 -6.30 3.00 13.84
C ARG A 34 -6.44 4.33 13.12
N LYS A 35 -6.31 5.43 13.85
CA LYS A 35 -6.18 6.76 13.25
C LYS A 35 -4.79 6.96 12.68
N GLN A 36 -4.74 7.52 11.49
CA GLN A 36 -3.52 7.90 10.79
C GLN A 36 -3.27 9.39 11.00
N TYR A 37 -2.00 9.79 11.00
CA TYR A 37 -1.64 11.20 11.11
C TYR A 37 -1.02 11.67 9.81
N MET A 38 -1.67 12.61 9.15
CA MET A 38 -1.30 13.10 7.82
C MET A 38 -1.22 14.61 7.79
N PHE A 39 -0.24 15.14 7.06
CA PHE A 39 -0.17 16.57 6.81
C PHE A 39 -1.27 17.02 5.87
N SER A 40 -1.98 18.10 6.24
CA SER A 40 -3.04 18.70 5.44
C SER A 40 -2.54 19.28 4.12
N MET A 41 -1.27 19.69 4.07
CA MET A 41 -0.62 20.22 2.87
C MET A 41 -0.37 19.18 1.78
N LEU A 42 -0.43 17.90 2.10
CA LEU A 42 -0.30 16.81 1.13
C LEU A 42 -1.68 16.23 0.87
N SER A 43 -2.35 16.71 -0.17
CA SER A 43 -3.68 16.24 -0.50
C SER A 43 -3.67 14.87 -1.19
N THR A 44 -4.74 14.10 -1.00
CA THR A 44 -4.96 12.84 -1.71
C THR A 44 -4.94 13.04 -3.23
N GLY A 45 -5.56 14.13 -3.72
CA GLY A 45 -5.64 14.42 -5.16
C GLY A 45 -4.28 14.67 -5.80
N GLU A 46 -3.43 15.49 -5.16
CA GLU A 46 -2.07 15.74 -5.63
C GLU A 46 -1.24 14.46 -5.67
N LEU A 47 -1.31 13.65 -4.61
CA LEU A 47 -0.58 12.40 -4.56
C LEU A 47 -1.05 11.40 -5.63
N ASN A 48 -2.36 11.29 -5.85
CA ASN A 48 -2.92 10.47 -6.92
C ASN A 48 -2.42 10.90 -8.29
N GLN A 49 -2.35 12.22 -8.54
CA GLN A 49 -1.86 12.77 -9.81
C GLN A 49 -0.36 12.50 -10.01
N MET A 50 0.46 12.75 -8.99
CA MET A 50 1.91 12.47 -9.04
C MET A 50 2.16 10.98 -9.31
N TYR A 51 1.46 10.11 -8.61
CA TYR A 51 1.63 8.67 -8.78
C TYR A 51 1.15 8.20 -10.16
N ALA A 52 0.02 8.73 -10.66
CA ALA A 52 -0.48 8.40 -11.99
C ALA A 52 0.53 8.77 -13.09
N GLN A 53 1.25 9.88 -12.96
CA GLN A 53 2.32 10.26 -13.90
C GLN A 53 3.48 9.27 -13.86
N SER A 54 3.97 8.92 -12.68
CA SER A 54 5.04 7.92 -12.52
C SER A 54 4.61 6.54 -13.04
N TYR A 55 3.38 6.13 -12.77
CA TYR A 55 2.82 4.89 -13.27
C TYR A 55 2.79 4.84 -14.80
N GLN A 56 2.33 5.90 -15.46
CA GLN A 56 2.32 5.98 -16.93
C GLN A 56 3.73 5.96 -17.50
N GLN A 57 4.70 6.57 -16.84
CA GLN A 57 6.11 6.48 -17.23
C GLN A 57 6.60 5.03 -17.15
N THR A 58 6.34 4.33 -16.04
CA THR A 58 6.70 2.92 -15.86
C THR A 58 6.10 2.04 -16.97
N LEU A 59 4.81 2.23 -17.29
CA LEU A 59 4.16 1.47 -18.36
C LEU A 59 4.75 1.78 -19.74
N SER A 60 5.09 3.05 -20.01
CA SER A 60 5.73 3.45 -21.26
C SER A 60 7.12 2.81 -21.40
N GLU A 61 7.91 2.79 -20.36
CA GLU A 61 9.22 2.13 -20.33
C GLU A 61 9.09 0.61 -20.53
N ALA A 62 8.13 -0.02 -19.84
CA ALA A 62 7.85 -1.44 -20.02
C ALA A 62 7.40 -1.76 -21.45
N GLN A 63 6.58 -0.91 -22.06
CA GLN A 63 6.16 -1.06 -23.45
C GLN A 63 7.31 -0.91 -24.43
N GLN A 64 8.19 0.06 -24.24
CA GLN A 64 9.38 0.27 -25.07
C GLN A 64 10.35 -0.91 -25.00
N LYS A 65 10.45 -1.54 -23.83
CA LYS A 65 11.26 -2.76 -23.62
C LYS A 65 10.57 -4.03 -24.10
N GLY A 66 9.28 -3.97 -24.51
CA GLY A 66 8.50 -5.13 -24.94
C GLY A 66 8.08 -6.06 -23.80
N VAL A 67 8.15 -5.59 -22.54
CA VAL A 67 7.82 -6.39 -21.34
C VAL A 67 6.47 -6.03 -20.70
N LEU A 68 5.71 -5.08 -21.26
CA LEU A 68 4.35 -4.81 -20.82
C LEU A 68 3.41 -5.90 -21.36
N ASP A 69 2.96 -6.77 -20.47
CA ASP A 69 2.11 -7.90 -20.83
C ASP A 69 0.62 -7.53 -20.72
N LYS A 70 -0.08 -7.57 -21.86
CA LYS A 70 -1.52 -7.27 -21.95
C LYS A 70 -2.38 -8.47 -22.35
N ASN A 71 -1.75 -9.55 -22.80
CA ASN A 71 -2.47 -10.62 -23.52
C ASN A 71 -2.22 -12.03 -22.97
N SER A 72 -1.29 -12.22 -22.06
CA SER A 72 -1.01 -13.53 -21.48
C SER A 72 -2.17 -14.08 -20.65
N SER A 73 -2.06 -15.32 -20.22
CA SER A 73 -2.94 -15.89 -19.20
C SER A 73 -2.88 -15.11 -17.89
N ASP A 74 -1.69 -14.67 -17.49
CA ASP A 74 -1.49 -13.96 -16.22
C ASP A 74 -2.06 -12.54 -16.27
N ALA A 75 -1.92 -11.83 -17.39
CA ALA A 75 -2.57 -10.53 -17.57
C ALA A 75 -4.11 -10.65 -17.45
N ARG A 76 -4.71 -11.69 -18.03
CA ARG A 76 -6.15 -11.94 -17.90
C ARG A 76 -6.55 -12.33 -16.48
N ARG A 77 -5.74 -13.14 -15.77
CA ARG A 77 -5.98 -13.50 -14.37
C ARG A 77 -5.92 -12.27 -13.46
N VAL A 78 -4.89 -11.45 -13.61
CA VAL A 78 -4.72 -10.21 -12.84
C VAL A 78 -5.90 -9.26 -13.09
N ASP A 79 -6.31 -9.06 -14.33
CA ASP A 79 -7.47 -8.21 -14.66
C ASP A 79 -8.77 -8.73 -14.03
N ALA A 80 -9.03 -10.03 -14.12
CA ALA A 80 -10.23 -10.66 -13.56
C ALA A 80 -10.25 -10.56 -12.01
N ILE A 81 -9.10 -10.80 -11.37
CA ILE A 81 -8.97 -10.68 -9.91
C ILE A 81 -9.11 -9.22 -9.49
N ALA A 82 -8.44 -8.29 -10.17
CA ALA A 82 -8.54 -6.86 -9.89
C ALA A 82 -10.00 -6.38 -9.92
N LYS A 83 -10.74 -6.68 -10.97
CA LYS A 83 -12.16 -6.29 -11.10
C LYS A 83 -13.01 -6.78 -9.94
N ARG A 84 -12.79 -8.00 -9.49
CA ARG A 84 -13.55 -8.58 -8.36
C ARG A 84 -13.19 -7.94 -7.03
N LEU A 85 -11.91 -7.67 -6.78
CA LEU A 85 -11.45 -6.99 -5.56
C LEU A 85 -11.91 -5.54 -5.52
N ILE A 86 -11.77 -4.82 -6.63
CA ILE A 86 -12.18 -3.41 -6.77
C ILE A 86 -13.68 -3.25 -6.48
N ALA A 87 -14.52 -4.18 -6.95
CA ALA A 87 -15.95 -4.16 -6.66
C ALA A 87 -16.28 -4.23 -5.15
N GLN A 88 -15.35 -4.67 -4.31
CA GLN A 88 -15.52 -4.76 -2.86
C GLN A 88 -14.94 -3.54 -2.09
N THR A 89 -14.18 -2.68 -2.76
CA THR A 89 -13.54 -1.52 -2.10
C THR A 89 -14.52 -0.54 -1.46
N PRO A 90 -15.76 -0.34 -1.97
CA PRO A 90 -16.74 0.55 -1.33
C PRO A 90 -17.12 0.14 0.10
N ALA A 91 -16.95 -1.13 0.47
CA ALA A 91 -17.19 -1.60 1.84
C ALA A 91 -16.25 -0.93 2.86
N PHE A 92 -15.07 -0.49 2.41
CA PHE A 92 -14.08 0.19 3.23
C PHE A 92 -14.03 1.69 2.95
N ARG A 93 -14.11 2.05 1.67
CA ARG A 93 -13.94 3.42 1.21
C ARG A 93 -14.87 3.70 0.02
N PRO A 94 -16.03 4.36 0.26
CA PRO A 94 -17.05 4.56 -0.77
C PRO A 94 -16.57 5.33 -2.01
N ASP A 95 -15.70 6.35 -1.85
CA ASP A 95 -15.14 7.12 -2.95
C ASP A 95 -14.17 6.31 -3.83
N ALA A 96 -13.63 5.21 -3.33
CA ALA A 96 -12.76 4.32 -4.11
C ALA A 96 -13.49 3.70 -5.32
N ALA A 97 -14.82 3.61 -5.31
CA ALA A 97 -15.59 3.19 -6.48
C ALA A 97 -15.39 4.11 -7.71
N GLN A 98 -14.99 5.36 -7.48
CA GLN A 98 -14.79 6.37 -8.54
C GLN A 98 -13.32 6.55 -8.93
N TRP A 99 -12.40 5.79 -8.31
CA TRP A 99 -10.99 5.88 -8.67
C TRP A 99 -10.76 5.35 -10.08
N ALA A 100 -9.78 5.93 -10.78
CA ALA A 100 -9.37 5.47 -12.10
C ALA A 100 -8.50 4.21 -12.00
N TRP A 101 -9.11 3.11 -11.52
CA TRP A 101 -8.45 1.83 -11.35
C TRP A 101 -7.83 1.31 -12.63
N GLU A 102 -6.63 0.80 -12.53
CA GLU A 102 -5.89 0.22 -13.63
C GLU A 102 -4.97 -0.88 -13.10
N ALA A 103 -4.94 -2.03 -13.77
CA ALA A 103 -4.07 -3.14 -13.41
C ALA A 103 -3.29 -3.61 -14.64
N ASN A 104 -1.97 -3.71 -14.50
CA ASN A 104 -1.09 -4.18 -15.56
C ASN A 104 -0.10 -5.22 -15.04
N VAL A 105 0.34 -6.10 -15.94
CA VAL A 105 1.41 -7.05 -15.69
C VAL A 105 2.67 -6.60 -16.42
N ILE A 106 3.80 -6.64 -15.74
CA ILE A 106 5.11 -6.42 -16.33
C ILE A 106 5.86 -7.75 -16.29
N ASP A 107 6.33 -8.21 -17.45
CA ASP A 107 7.16 -9.39 -17.56
C ASP A 107 8.55 -9.09 -16.98
N SER A 108 8.83 -9.68 -15.84
CA SER A 108 10.05 -9.48 -15.06
C SER A 108 10.23 -10.62 -14.08
N ASP A 109 11.48 -10.91 -13.77
CA ASP A 109 11.87 -11.91 -12.74
C ASP A 109 11.59 -11.45 -11.30
N GLU A 110 11.13 -10.22 -11.10
CA GLU A 110 10.86 -9.67 -9.78
C GLU A 110 9.71 -10.39 -9.07
N LEU A 111 9.93 -10.72 -7.80
CA LEU A 111 8.88 -11.21 -6.90
C LEU A 111 8.22 -10.01 -6.22
N ASN A 112 7.44 -9.24 -6.98
CA ASN A 112 6.87 -7.98 -6.50
C ASN A 112 5.47 -7.70 -7.09
N ALA A 113 4.71 -6.89 -6.36
CA ALA A 113 3.47 -6.25 -6.81
C ALA A 113 3.29 -4.93 -6.04
N ASN A 114 2.53 -4.01 -6.58
CA ASN A 114 2.18 -2.78 -5.86
C ASN A 114 0.82 -2.23 -6.30
N CYS A 115 0.19 -1.47 -5.43
CA CYS A 115 -0.97 -0.64 -5.74
C CYS A 115 -0.75 0.77 -5.19
N GLY A 116 -0.53 1.71 -6.06
CA GLY A 116 -0.31 3.09 -5.69
C GLY A 116 -1.60 3.89 -5.48
N PRO A 117 -1.43 5.13 -5.01
CA PRO A 117 -2.51 6.10 -4.87
C PRO A 117 -3.39 6.20 -6.11
N GLY A 118 -4.71 6.28 -5.90
CA GLY A 118 -5.68 6.34 -7.01
C GLY A 118 -5.92 5.02 -7.72
N GLY A 119 -5.42 3.88 -7.17
CA GLY A 119 -5.77 2.54 -7.65
C GLY A 119 -4.96 2.06 -8.87
N LYS A 120 -3.68 2.38 -8.93
CA LYS A 120 -2.76 1.97 -10.00
C LYS A 120 -1.99 0.72 -9.59
N ILE A 121 -2.31 -0.43 -10.17
CA ILE A 121 -1.80 -1.75 -9.81
C ILE A 121 -0.78 -2.22 -10.84
N ILE A 122 0.38 -2.68 -10.37
CA ILE A 122 1.36 -3.43 -11.16
C ILE A 122 1.60 -4.78 -10.45
N VAL A 123 1.60 -5.83 -11.25
CA VAL A 123 2.04 -7.17 -10.82
C VAL A 123 3.18 -7.61 -11.74
N TYR A 124 4.25 -8.10 -11.17
CA TYR A 124 5.36 -8.65 -11.95
C TYR A 124 5.17 -10.15 -12.16
N SER A 125 5.41 -10.63 -13.40
CA SER A 125 5.18 -12.04 -13.76
C SER A 125 5.98 -13.01 -12.88
N GLY A 126 7.19 -12.64 -12.49
CA GLY A 126 8.04 -13.43 -11.60
C GLY A 126 7.37 -13.78 -10.26
N LEU A 127 6.53 -12.89 -9.73
CA LEU A 127 5.77 -13.17 -8.51
C LEU A 127 4.79 -14.33 -8.72
N ILE A 128 4.09 -14.35 -9.85
CA ILE A 128 3.10 -15.37 -10.20
C ILE A 128 3.80 -16.70 -10.48
N ASP A 129 4.80 -16.67 -11.34
CA ASP A 129 5.44 -17.86 -11.92
C ASP A 129 6.35 -18.57 -10.93
N LYS A 130 7.25 -17.81 -10.28
CA LYS A 130 8.24 -18.41 -9.35
C LYS A 130 7.59 -18.95 -8.09
N LEU A 131 6.56 -18.26 -7.58
CA LEU A 131 5.79 -18.74 -6.42
C LEU A 131 4.66 -19.69 -6.82
N LYS A 132 4.39 -19.87 -8.11
CA LYS A 132 3.28 -20.69 -8.62
C LYS A 132 1.97 -20.34 -7.92
N LEU A 133 1.63 -19.04 -7.94
CA LEU A 133 0.47 -18.54 -7.21
C LEU A 133 -0.83 -19.04 -7.82
N THR A 134 -1.71 -19.57 -6.98
CA THR A 134 -3.12 -19.81 -7.31
C THR A 134 -3.85 -18.46 -7.41
N ASP A 135 -5.08 -18.45 -7.96
CA ASP A 135 -5.89 -17.23 -8.03
C ASP A 135 -6.25 -16.70 -6.65
N ASP A 136 -6.46 -17.58 -5.66
CA ASP A 136 -6.73 -17.18 -4.28
C ASP A 136 -5.50 -16.51 -3.63
N GLU A 137 -4.30 -17.02 -3.87
CA GLU A 137 -3.05 -16.43 -3.37
C GLU A 137 -2.72 -15.11 -4.08
N LEU A 138 -2.93 -15.03 -5.39
CA LEU A 138 -2.76 -13.80 -6.16
C LEU A 138 -3.77 -12.74 -5.70
N ALA A 139 -5.00 -13.12 -5.41
CA ALA A 139 -6.00 -12.22 -4.83
C ALA A 139 -5.60 -11.75 -3.43
N ALA A 140 -4.95 -12.58 -2.63
CA ALA A 140 -4.44 -12.19 -1.31
C ALA A 140 -3.34 -11.12 -1.42
N VAL A 141 -2.38 -11.26 -2.36
CA VAL A 141 -1.37 -10.21 -2.64
C VAL A 141 -2.06 -8.94 -3.13
N MET A 142 -2.87 -9.03 -4.17
CA MET A 142 -3.51 -7.86 -4.76
C MET A 142 -4.45 -7.16 -3.78
N GLY A 143 -5.15 -7.91 -2.93
CA GLY A 143 -5.99 -7.37 -1.86
C GLY A 143 -5.17 -6.61 -0.82
N HIS A 144 -4.00 -7.13 -0.44
CA HIS A 144 -3.04 -6.46 0.44
C HIS A 144 -2.56 -5.12 -0.15
N GLU A 145 -2.18 -5.12 -1.42
CA GLU A 145 -1.74 -3.91 -2.12
C GLU A 145 -2.88 -2.87 -2.26
N ILE A 146 -4.08 -3.32 -2.61
CA ILE A 146 -5.27 -2.46 -2.67
C ILE A 146 -5.55 -1.84 -1.28
N ALA A 147 -5.38 -2.60 -0.20
CA ALA A 147 -5.58 -2.10 1.16
C ALA A 147 -4.59 -0.99 1.51
N HIS A 148 -3.31 -1.08 1.08
CA HIS A 148 -2.34 0.02 1.21
C HIS A 148 -2.83 1.30 0.54
N ALA A 149 -3.38 1.20 -0.67
CA ALA A 149 -3.92 2.36 -1.39
C ALA A 149 -5.16 2.94 -0.69
N LEU A 150 -6.11 2.09 -0.27
CA LEU A 150 -7.32 2.52 0.44
C LEU A 150 -6.99 3.25 1.77
N ARG A 151 -5.99 2.74 2.50
CA ARG A 151 -5.50 3.31 3.75
C ARG A 151 -4.59 4.51 3.55
N GLU A 152 -4.26 4.87 2.30
CA GLU A 152 -3.30 5.95 2.00
C GLU A 152 -1.97 5.82 2.77
N HIS A 153 -1.45 4.58 2.92
CA HIS A 153 -0.22 4.35 3.68
C HIS A 153 0.98 5.12 3.12
N SER A 154 1.02 5.31 1.80
CA SER A 154 2.03 6.16 1.14
C SER A 154 1.94 7.61 1.60
N ARG A 155 0.71 8.17 1.70
CA ARG A 155 0.50 9.55 2.19
C ARG A 155 0.89 9.69 3.66
N GLU A 156 0.59 8.69 4.48
CA GLU A 156 1.01 8.65 5.89
C GLU A 156 2.53 8.61 6.01
N ALA A 157 3.21 7.79 5.19
CA ALA A 157 4.67 7.69 5.17
C ALA A 157 5.32 9.01 4.74
N MET A 158 4.82 9.63 3.66
CA MET A 158 5.29 10.96 3.24
C MET A 158 5.09 12.01 4.33
N SER A 159 3.93 12.03 4.96
CA SER A 159 3.64 12.98 6.03
C SER A 159 4.63 12.86 7.18
N LYS A 160 5.00 11.63 7.54
CA LYS A 160 6.03 11.36 8.56
C LYS A 160 7.41 11.84 8.11
N ALA A 161 7.79 11.57 6.86
CA ALA A 161 9.07 11.99 6.30
C ALA A 161 9.18 13.53 6.26
N TYR A 162 8.15 14.23 5.80
CA TYR A 162 8.10 15.69 5.85
C TYR A 162 8.20 16.25 7.27
N GLY A 163 7.53 15.62 8.24
CA GLY A 163 7.62 16.02 9.66
C GLY A 163 9.05 15.94 10.19
N VAL A 164 9.75 14.86 9.89
CA VAL A 164 11.17 14.70 10.26
C VAL A 164 12.06 15.73 9.55
N GLN A 165 11.85 15.97 8.25
CA GLN A 165 12.61 16.96 7.51
C GLN A 165 12.41 18.37 8.07
N MET A 166 11.20 18.78 8.36
CA MET A 166 10.90 20.08 8.96
C MET A 166 11.53 20.21 10.34
N ALA A 167 11.47 19.17 11.18
CA ALA A 167 12.12 19.17 12.49
C ALA A 167 13.65 19.34 12.36
N ASN A 168 14.28 18.66 11.39
CA ASN A 168 15.71 18.80 11.11
C ASN A 168 16.09 20.19 10.61
N GLN A 169 15.28 20.81 9.73
CA GLN A 169 15.49 22.18 9.27
C GLN A 169 15.40 23.19 10.41
N ILE A 170 14.41 23.08 11.27
CA ILE A 170 14.27 23.95 12.45
C ILE A 170 15.47 23.73 13.39
N GLY A 171 15.86 22.47 13.62
CA GLY A 171 17.03 22.13 14.43
C GLY A 171 18.33 22.76 13.87
N SER A 172 18.53 22.74 12.55
CA SER A 172 19.70 23.35 11.91
C SER A 172 19.74 24.88 12.05
N VAL A 173 18.59 25.55 11.91
CA VAL A 173 18.45 27.01 12.12
C VAL A 173 18.72 27.38 13.58
N LEU A 174 18.38 26.49 14.52
CA LEU A 174 18.65 26.68 15.94
C LEU A 174 20.06 26.22 16.37
N GLY A 175 20.93 25.82 15.40
CA GLY A 175 22.28 25.37 15.66
C GLY A 175 22.40 23.93 16.18
N VAL A 176 21.35 23.13 16.04
CA VAL A 176 21.32 21.72 16.43
C VAL A 176 21.56 20.84 15.22
N GLY A 177 22.82 20.56 14.91
CA GLY A 177 23.30 19.53 13.99
C GLY A 177 23.07 19.78 12.49
N GLN A 178 24.09 19.48 11.68
CA GLN A 178 23.98 19.41 10.20
C GLN A 178 23.41 18.05 9.80
N ALA A 179 22.14 17.99 9.45
CA ALA A 179 21.56 16.80 8.81
C ALA A 179 20.67 17.19 7.61
N GLY A 180 21.17 16.96 6.41
CA GLY A 180 20.36 16.49 5.31
C GLY A 180 19.64 17.48 4.41
N LEU A 181 20.35 18.30 3.67
CA LEU A 181 19.84 18.98 2.46
C LEU A 181 19.88 18.01 1.26
N GLY A 182 18.96 17.11 1.12
CA GLY A 182 18.99 16.15 0.01
C GLY A 182 17.68 15.50 -0.42
N MET A 183 16.54 15.86 0.15
CA MET A 183 15.32 15.05 0.00
C MET A 183 14.22 15.61 -0.92
N ALA A 184 14.46 16.69 -1.65
CA ALA A 184 13.39 17.33 -2.46
C ALA A 184 13.04 16.56 -3.75
N ASN A 185 13.91 15.70 -4.29
CA ASN A 185 13.67 14.98 -5.55
C ASN A 185 13.35 13.48 -5.39
N ALA A 186 13.37 12.95 -4.17
CA ALA A 186 13.17 11.52 -3.91
C ALA A 186 11.71 11.12 -3.63
N GLY A 187 10.75 12.02 -3.78
CA GLY A 187 9.39 11.83 -3.23
C GLY A 187 8.66 10.57 -3.71
N VAL A 188 8.61 10.31 -5.01
CA VAL A 188 7.85 9.15 -5.53
C VAL A 188 8.68 7.87 -5.39
N GLU A 189 9.96 7.90 -5.73
CA GLU A 189 10.87 6.76 -5.61
C GLU A 189 11.02 6.32 -4.14
N TYR A 190 11.09 7.30 -3.22
CA TYR A 190 11.12 7.08 -1.78
C TYR A 190 9.85 6.38 -1.25
N LEU A 191 8.68 6.72 -1.80
CA LEU A 191 7.41 6.09 -1.44
C LEU A 191 7.34 4.61 -1.83
N MET A 192 8.02 4.25 -2.91
CA MET A 192 8.01 2.87 -3.43
C MET A 192 9.07 1.98 -2.75
N THR A 193 10.08 2.57 -2.10
CA THR A 193 11.24 1.83 -1.57
C THR A 193 11.29 1.76 -0.03
N LEU A 194 10.51 2.59 0.70
CA LEU A 194 10.50 2.53 2.15
C LEU A 194 9.70 1.33 2.67
N PRO A 195 10.29 0.53 3.57
CA PRO A 195 9.54 -0.50 4.27
C PRO A 195 8.35 0.10 5.00
N ASN A 196 7.18 -0.48 4.81
CA ASN A 196 5.99 -0.10 5.54
C ASN A 196 6.15 -0.36 7.04
N SER A 197 5.50 0.47 7.86
CA SER A 197 5.49 0.22 9.29
C SER A 197 4.73 -1.06 9.61
N ARG A 198 5.11 -1.76 10.70
CA ARG A 198 4.43 -2.99 11.12
C ARG A 198 2.92 -2.80 11.30
N SER A 199 2.47 -1.62 11.70
CA SER A 199 1.04 -1.30 11.81
C SER A 199 0.37 -1.22 10.45
N ASN A 200 1.01 -0.57 9.46
CA ASN A 200 0.50 -0.47 8.09
C ASN A 200 0.38 -1.86 7.45
N GLU A 201 1.39 -2.70 7.66
CA GLU A 201 1.38 -4.07 7.16
C GLU A 201 0.24 -4.91 7.76
N ASN A 202 0.04 -4.82 9.08
CA ASN A 202 -1.07 -5.53 9.73
C ASN A 202 -2.44 -5.02 9.28
N GLU A 203 -2.60 -3.72 9.04
CA GLU A 203 -3.83 -3.15 8.49
C GLU A 203 -4.07 -3.63 7.06
N ALA A 204 -3.04 -3.64 6.22
CA ALA A 204 -3.12 -4.11 4.84
C ALA A 204 -3.45 -5.61 4.77
N ASP A 205 -2.86 -6.42 5.65
CA ASP A 205 -3.19 -7.84 5.78
C ASP A 205 -4.67 -8.05 6.12
N LEU A 206 -5.18 -7.35 7.13
CA LEU A 206 -6.55 -7.55 7.61
C LEU A 206 -7.59 -7.07 6.59
N ILE A 207 -7.41 -5.86 6.03
CA ILE A 207 -8.32 -5.31 5.02
C ILE A 207 -8.23 -6.13 3.72
N GLY A 208 -7.02 -6.49 3.28
CA GLY A 208 -6.81 -7.31 2.10
C GLY A 208 -7.43 -8.70 2.22
N LEU A 209 -7.33 -9.32 3.41
CA LEU A 209 -7.99 -10.58 3.73
C LEU A 209 -9.52 -10.47 3.57
N GLU A 210 -10.13 -9.41 4.10
CA GLU A 210 -11.57 -9.19 3.99
C GLU A 210 -11.99 -8.87 2.56
N LEU A 211 -11.22 -8.05 1.81
CA LEU A 211 -11.47 -7.78 0.39
C LEU A 211 -11.48 -9.08 -0.43
N SER A 212 -10.48 -9.94 -0.23
CA SER A 212 -10.37 -11.22 -0.91
C SER A 212 -11.55 -12.15 -0.57
N ALA A 213 -11.93 -12.24 0.70
CA ALA A 213 -13.07 -13.02 1.12
C ALA A 213 -14.40 -12.53 0.50
N ARG A 214 -14.66 -11.21 0.52
CA ARG A 214 -15.82 -10.59 -0.13
C ARG A 214 -15.85 -10.79 -1.64
N ALA A 215 -14.68 -10.82 -2.28
CA ALA A 215 -14.54 -11.13 -3.69
C ALA A 215 -14.65 -12.64 -3.98
N GLY A 216 -14.85 -13.49 -2.95
CA GLY A 216 -15.04 -14.95 -3.04
C GLY A 216 -13.75 -15.70 -3.34
N TYR A 217 -12.63 -15.21 -2.84
CA TYR A 217 -11.34 -15.91 -2.77
C TYR A 217 -11.13 -16.49 -1.37
N ASP A 218 -10.52 -17.68 -1.29
CA ASP A 218 -10.33 -18.37 -0.02
C ASP A 218 -9.37 -17.58 0.90
N PRO A 219 -9.84 -17.11 2.09
CA PRO A 219 -9.00 -16.35 3.00
C PRO A 219 -7.81 -17.16 3.56
N ASN A 220 -7.85 -18.49 3.53
CA ASN A 220 -6.70 -19.33 3.94
C ASN A 220 -5.51 -19.15 3.00
N ALA A 221 -5.72 -18.73 1.76
CA ALA A 221 -4.66 -18.47 0.79
C ALA A 221 -3.68 -17.38 1.24
N ALA A 222 -4.09 -16.44 2.10
CA ALA A 222 -3.17 -15.48 2.69
C ALA A 222 -2.07 -16.13 3.53
N ILE A 223 -2.37 -17.26 4.19
CA ILE A 223 -1.39 -18.00 4.98
C ILE A 223 -0.40 -18.75 4.06
N THR A 224 -0.91 -19.43 3.05
CA THR A 224 -0.06 -20.20 2.11
C THR A 224 0.82 -19.27 1.27
N LEU A 225 0.33 -18.10 0.91
CA LEU A 225 1.10 -17.04 0.26
C LEU A 225 2.36 -16.68 1.07
N TRP A 226 2.18 -16.29 2.34
CA TRP A 226 3.31 -15.91 3.19
C TRP A 226 4.31 -17.04 3.38
N GLN A 227 3.82 -18.29 3.49
CA GLN A 227 4.70 -19.47 3.56
C GLN A 227 5.52 -19.63 2.28
N LYS A 228 4.94 -19.42 1.09
CA LYS A 228 5.66 -19.44 -0.18
C LYS A 228 6.70 -18.33 -0.28
N MET A 229 6.34 -17.09 0.16
CA MET A 229 7.26 -15.97 0.21
C MET A 229 8.49 -16.26 1.09
N GLU A 230 8.26 -16.78 2.28
CA GLU A 230 9.35 -17.16 3.21
C GLU A 230 10.27 -18.23 2.62
N GLN A 231 9.72 -19.24 1.94
CA GLN A 231 10.48 -20.31 1.30
C GLN A 231 11.29 -19.83 0.10
N ALA A 232 10.77 -18.86 -0.65
CA ALA A 232 11.45 -18.29 -1.83
C ALA A 232 12.65 -17.42 -1.46
N GLY A 233 12.73 -16.95 -0.21
CA GLY A 233 13.80 -16.05 0.25
C GLY A 233 15.20 -16.63 0.37
N GLY A 234 15.42 -17.89 0.17
CA GLY A 234 16.64 -18.74 0.10
C GLY A 234 18.05 -18.17 0.35
N GLY A 235 18.22 -16.88 0.67
CA GLY A 235 19.51 -16.21 0.89
C GLY A 235 19.39 -14.70 0.91
N ALA A 236 18.46 -14.14 0.15
CA ALA A 236 18.03 -12.75 0.26
C ALA A 236 16.50 -12.72 0.20
N PRO A 237 15.81 -11.92 1.03
CA PRO A 237 14.36 -11.83 0.98
C PRO A 237 13.91 -11.37 -0.41
N PRO A 238 12.78 -11.89 -0.94
CA PRO A 238 12.15 -11.34 -2.14
C PRO A 238 11.94 -9.83 -2.02
N GLU A 239 11.94 -9.09 -3.15
CA GLU A 239 11.76 -7.63 -3.15
C GLU A 239 10.47 -7.23 -2.42
N PHE A 240 9.39 -7.98 -2.63
CA PHE A 240 8.15 -7.80 -1.88
C PHE A 240 8.34 -7.83 -0.36
N MET A 241 9.20 -8.71 0.16
CA MET A 241 9.47 -8.77 1.60
C MET A 241 10.37 -7.65 2.11
N SER A 242 11.10 -6.96 1.22
CA SER A 242 11.90 -5.79 1.58
C SER A 242 11.03 -4.58 1.90
N THR A 243 9.97 -4.40 1.13
CA THR A 243 8.97 -3.33 1.33
C THR A 243 7.84 -3.74 2.29
N HIS A 244 7.56 -5.06 2.40
CA HIS A 244 6.51 -5.66 3.25
C HIS A 244 7.11 -6.71 4.20
N PRO A 245 7.80 -6.30 5.27
CA PRO A 245 8.49 -7.24 6.16
C PRO A 245 7.53 -8.22 6.81
N SER A 246 7.84 -9.52 6.71
CA SER A 246 7.09 -10.57 7.40
C SER A 246 7.35 -10.54 8.91
N SER A 247 6.39 -11.00 9.69
CA SER A 247 6.56 -11.22 11.12
C SER A 247 5.59 -12.29 11.63
N SER A 248 5.99 -12.99 12.69
CA SER A 248 5.11 -13.97 13.35
C SER A 248 3.81 -13.34 13.88
N SER A 249 3.84 -12.06 14.21
CA SER A 249 2.65 -11.32 14.65
C SER A 249 1.64 -11.10 13.50
N ARG A 250 2.09 -10.84 12.26
CA ARG A 250 1.22 -10.72 11.08
C ARG A 250 0.52 -12.04 10.81
N MET A 251 1.26 -13.15 10.80
CA MET A 251 0.70 -14.50 10.64
C MET A 251 -0.33 -14.84 11.72
N SER A 252 -0.08 -14.46 12.97
CA SER A 252 -1.02 -14.67 14.08
C SER A 252 -2.29 -13.83 13.89
N SER A 253 -2.15 -12.56 13.47
CA SER A 253 -3.29 -11.67 13.19
C SER A 253 -4.16 -12.20 12.05
N LEU A 254 -3.55 -12.64 10.93
CA LEU A 254 -4.27 -13.25 9.82
C LEU A 254 -5.06 -14.48 10.25
N LYS A 255 -4.41 -15.42 10.96
CA LYS A 255 -5.09 -16.64 11.48
C LYS A 255 -6.26 -16.30 12.38
N ALA A 256 -6.14 -15.29 13.24
CA ALA A 256 -7.22 -14.85 14.12
C ALA A 256 -8.37 -14.13 13.37
N ALA A 257 -8.07 -13.52 12.20
CA ALA A 257 -9.06 -12.82 11.40
C ALA A 257 -9.83 -13.72 10.41
N ILE A 258 -9.25 -14.83 9.96
CA ILE A 258 -9.91 -15.78 9.02
C ILE A 258 -11.33 -16.16 9.46
N PRO A 259 -11.60 -16.56 10.70
CA PRO A 259 -12.98 -16.89 11.12
C PRO A 259 -13.96 -15.73 10.99
N LYS A 260 -13.51 -14.47 11.10
CA LYS A 260 -14.36 -13.28 10.98
C LYS A 260 -14.81 -13.03 9.54
N VAL A 261 -13.96 -13.37 8.57
CA VAL A 261 -14.24 -13.13 7.14
C VAL A 261 -14.78 -14.36 6.42
N MET A 262 -14.71 -15.54 7.02
CA MET A 262 -15.21 -16.78 6.44
C MET A 262 -16.69 -16.71 6.03
N PRO A 263 -17.63 -16.11 6.81
CA PRO A 263 -19.00 -15.93 6.38
C PRO A 263 -19.14 -15.11 5.09
N LEU A 264 -18.31 -14.07 4.91
CA LEU A 264 -18.29 -13.23 3.70
C LEU A 264 -17.85 -14.03 2.47
N TYR A 265 -16.83 -14.86 2.64
CA TYR A 265 -16.37 -15.78 1.58
C TYR A 265 -17.46 -16.79 1.19
N GLN A 266 -18.10 -17.40 2.17
CA GLN A 266 -19.18 -18.36 1.91
C GLN A 266 -20.36 -17.71 1.19
N GLN A 267 -20.76 -16.50 1.59
CA GLN A 267 -21.79 -15.73 0.92
C GLN A 267 -21.43 -15.42 -0.53
N ALA A 268 -20.20 -14.96 -0.79
CA ALA A 268 -19.73 -14.65 -2.13
C ALA A 268 -19.68 -15.90 -3.03
N LYS A 269 -19.35 -17.06 -2.48
CA LYS A 269 -19.40 -18.36 -3.20
C LYS A 269 -20.82 -18.83 -3.52
N GLY A 270 -21.77 -18.61 -2.63
CA GLY A 270 -23.16 -19.01 -2.84
C GLY A 270 -23.89 -18.15 -3.88
N GLN A 271 -23.31 -17.03 -4.30
CA GLN A 271 -23.84 -16.13 -5.36
C GLN A 271 -23.26 -16.40 -6.74
N ARG A 272 -22.39 -17.38 -6.90
CA ARG A 272 -21.83 -17.88 -8.18
C ARG A 272 -22.61 -19.09 -8.63
#